data_8867a66cf9ac63065eccc4c05caf8f64
#
_entry.id   8867a66cf9ac63065eccc4c05caf8f64
#
_cell.length_a   1.000
_cell.length_b   1.000
_cell.length_c   1.000
_cell.angle_alpha   90.00
_cell.angle_beta   90.00
_cell.angle_gamma   90.00
#
_symmetry.space_group_name_H-M   'P 1'
#
loop_
_entity.id
_entity.type
_entity.pdbx_description
1 polymer ?
#
loop_
_entity_poly.entity_id
_entity_poly.type
_entity_poly.pdbx_seq_one_letter_code
_entity_poly.pdbx_strand_id
1 'polypeptide(L)'
;MSRSRRRPPINPRLRTFGVKIHSMRVLMQPTLLRLVAVASGILLSTAGCGMKSKPPESYLRLYGMVPATTSSFLVCSRGGCTETSRVMLNASDWSKIAGVFQPIANDGSEERLQVARAVALIESVVSAQAGTADDQPQYKGAFRNTRQLDCVAESANTTAMLMLLQDEGLLRLHAIRYPRHRGFIQGLFPHNTAVIQEISSGDRYAVDSFYHASGMRPEIVPLQQWLAGFRPDS
;
A
#
# COMPACT_ATOMS: atom_id res chain seq x y z
N MET A 1 -9.62 -58.16 33.80
CA MET A 1 -9.92 -59.28 32.90
C MET A 1 -9.67 -58.80 31.49
N SER A 2 -8.54 -59.13 30.94
CA SER A 2 -8.03 -58.74 29.60
C SER A 2 -8.41 -59.82 28.58
N ARG A 3 -9.04 -59.47 27.48
CA ARG A 3 -9.22 -60.36 26.34
C ARG A 3 -8.42 -59.85 25.14
N SER A 4 -7.27 -60.53 24.95
CA SER A 4 -6.44 -60.52 23.77
C SER A 4 -7.22 -61.09 22.56
N ARG A 5 -7.31 -60.33 21.47
CA ARG A 5 -7.75 -60.89 20.15
C ARG A 5 -6.52 -61.10 19.28
N ARG A 6 -6.27 -62.35 18.96
CA ARG A 6 -5.23 -62.84 18.04
C ARG A 6 -5.71 -62.63 16.58
N ARG A 7 -4.83 -62.17 15.70
CA ARG A 7 -5.04 -62.09 14.26
C ARG A 7 -4.67 -63.43 13.61
N PRO A 8 -5.37 -63.85 12.52
CA PRO A 8 -5.04 -65.05 11.79
C PRO A 8 -3.87 -64.83 10.81
N PRO A 9 -3.18 -65.90 10.39
CA PRO A 9 -1.98 -65.83 9.55
C PRO A 9 -2.30 -65.64 8.06
N ILE A 10 -1.45 -64.88 7.37
CA ILE A 10 -1.53 -64.57 5.94
C ILE A 10 -0.85 -65.69 5.15
N ASN A 11 -1.52 -66.20 4.15
CA ASN A 11 -1.08 -67.27 3.26
C ASN A 11 -0.31 -66.74 2.05
N PRO A 12 0.94 -67.16 1.77
CA PRO A 12 1.73 -66.64 0.65
C PRO A 12 1.65 -67.63 -0.54
N ARG A 13 0.71 -67.44 -1.46
CA ARG A 13 0.80 -68.01 -2.82
C ARG A 13 0.11 -67.10 -3.83
N LEU A 14 0.89 -66.23 -4.47
CA LEU A 14 0.50 -65.56 -5.71
C LEU A 14 1.56 -65.87 -6.77
N ARG A 15 1.11 -66.55 -7.81
CA ARG A 15 1.90 -66.95 -8.98
C ARG A 15 2.26 -65.73 -9.81
N THR A 16 3.53 -65.62 -10.13
CA THR A 16 4.07 -64.69 -11.09
C THR A 16 3.63 -65.04 -12.50
N PHE A 17 2.79 -64.20 -13.11
CA PHE A 17 2.57 -64.20 -14.56
C PHE A 17 3.58 -63.25 -15.18
N GLY A 18 4.54 -63.83 -15.90
CA GLY A 18 5.52 -63.07 -16.68
C GLY A 18 4.86 -62.50 -17.95
N VAL A 19 4.70 -61.20 -17.99
CA VAL A 19 4.31 -60.50 -19.23
C VAL A 19 5.60 -60.06 -19.94
N LYS A 20 5.86 -60.70 -21.08
CA LYS A 20 6.99 -60.37 -21.97
C LYS A 20 6.66 -59.05 -22.69
N ILE A 21 7.22 -57.93 -22.24
CA ILE A 21 7.10 -56.64 -22.93
C ILE A 21 8.11 -56.65 -24.08
N HIS A 22 7.61 -56.68 -25.30
CA HIS A 22 8.41 -56.42 -26.50
C HIS A 22 8.78 -54.95 -26.56
N SER A 23 10.07 -54.69 -26.42
CA SER A 23 10.65 -53.35 -26.59
C SER A 23 10.56 -52.91 -28.06
N MET A 24 9.55 -52.09 -28.34
CA MET A 24 9.46 -51.36 -29.61
C MET A 24 10.30 -50.09 -29.50
N ARG A 25 11.56 -50.16 -29.97
CA ARG A 25 12.39 -48.96 -30.15
C ARG A 25 11.80 -48.12 -31.28
N VAL A 26 11.08 -47.07 -30.91
CA VAL A 26 10.68 -46.00 -31.86
C VAL A 26 11.92 -45.12 -32.06
N LEU A 27 12.54 -45.18 -33.22
CA LEU A 27 13.57 -44.24 -33.66
C LEU A 27 12.89 -42.89 -33.95
N MET A 28 12.88 -42.03 -32.95
CA MET A 28 12.45 -40.62 -33.14
C MET A 28 13.57 -39.88 -33.90
N GLN A 29 13.24 -39.40 -35.11
CA GLN A 29 14.14 -38.58 -35.88
C GLN A 29 14.40 -37.22 -35.20
N PRO A 30 15.67 -36.73 -35.19
CA PRO A 30 16.06 -35.55 -34.44
C PRO A 30 15.42 -34.24 -34.96
N THR A 31 14.79 -34.24 -36.11
CA THR A 31 14.09 -33.10 -36.68
C THR A 31 12.75 -32.75 -35.99
N LEU A 32 12.03 -33.74 -35.43
CA LEU A 32 10.78 -33.49 -34.69
C LEU A 32 11.05 -32.88 -33.32
N LEU A 33 12.18 -33.19 -32.67
CA LEU A 33 12.52 -32.65 -31.34
C LEU A 33 12.81 -31.13 -31.37
N ARG A 34 13.31 -30.62 -32.50
CA ARG A 34 13.61 -29.18 -32.65
C ARG A 34 12.37 -28.32 -32.85
N LEU A 35 11.33 -28.85 -33.49
CA LEU A 35 10.06 -28.13 -33.70
C LEU A 35 9.22 -28.03 -32.40
N VAL A 36 9.26 -29.03 -31.51
CA VAL A 36 8.55 -29.01 -30.22
C VAL A 36 9.22 -28.03 -29.25
N ALA A 37 10.56 -27.90 -29.25
CA ALA A 37 11.28 -26.98 -28.39
C ALA A 37 11.03 -25.50 -28.76
N VAL A 38 10.84 -25.18 -30.04
CA VAL A 38 10.56 -23.81 -30.51
C VAL A 38 9.10 -23.41 -30.20
N ALA A 39 8.16 -24.36 -30.30
CA ALA A 39 6.74 -24.08 -29.97
C ALA A 39 6.50 -23.85 -28.46
N SER A 40 7.28 -24.50 -27.58
CA SER A 40 7.19 -24.29 -26.13
C SER A 40 7.82 -22.99 -25.65
N GLY A 41 8.77 -22.42 -26.42
CA GLY A 41 9.42 -21.15 -26.07
C GLY A 41 8.58 -19.90 -26.34
N ILE A 42 7.57 -19.98 -27.20
CA ILE A 42 6.75 -18.83 -27.61
C ILE A 42 5.52 -18.65 -26.68
N LEU A 43 5.13 -19.65 -25.89
CA LEU A 43 3.94 -19.56 -25.01
C LEU A 43 4.20 -18.96 -23.62
N LEU A 44 5.47 -18.64 -23.26
CA LEU A 44 5.78 -18.07 -21.94
C LEU A 44 5.89 -16.55 -21.89
N SER A 45 5.58 -15.82 -22.96
CA SER A 45 5.84 -14.38 -23.03
C SER A 45 4.60 -13.48 -22.93
N THR A 46 3.41 -13.98 -22.58
CA THR A 46 2.19 -13.14 -22.60
C THR A 46 1.28 -13.27 -21.38
N ALA A 47 1.83 -13.27 -20.19
CA ALA A 47 1.02 -13.18 -18.99
C ALA A 47 1.50 -12.06 -18.05
N GLY A 48 1.85 -10.91 -18.62
CA GLY A 48 2.03 -9.65 -17.91
C GLY A 48 0.76 -8.79 -18.00
N CYS A 49 -0.42 -9.31 -17.68
CA CYS A 49 -1.57 -8.46 -17.36
C CYS A 49 -1.32 -7.82 -16.00
N GLY A 50 -0.44 -6.82 -15.95
CA GLY A 50 -0.35 -5.91 -14.83
C GLY A 50 -1.71 -5.23 -14.68
N MET A 51 -2.50 -5.62 -13.66
CA MET A 51 -3.66 -4.85 -13.28
C MET A 51 -3.19 -3.43 -13.04
N LYS A 52 -3.58 -2.50 -13.94
CA LYS A 52 -3.26 -1.09 -13.78
C LYS A 52 -3.79 -0.65 -12.42
N SER A 53 -2.90 -0.30 -11.50
CA SER A 53 -3.31 0.25 -10.21
C SER A 53 -4.10 1.53 -10.46
N LYS A 54 -5.20 1.73 -9.73
CA LYS A 54 -5.96 2.99 -9.82
C LYS A 54 -5.02 4.17 -9.49
N PRO A 55 -5.12 5.27 -10.21
CA PRO A 55 -4.32 6.45 -9.90
C PRO A 55 -4.80 7.08 -8.57
N PRO A 56 -3.90 7.69 -7.76
CA PRO A 56 -4.24 8.26 -6.46
C PRO A 56 -5.31 9.37 -6.54
N GLU A 57 -5.36 10.12 -7.63
CA GLU A 57 -6.37 11.15 -7.87
C GLU A 57 -7.79 10.58 -7.86
N SER A 58 -7.96 9.33 -8.29
CA SER A 58 -9.28 8.68 -8.29
C SER A 58 -9.81 8.43 -6.87
N TYR A 59 -8.92 8.32 -5.87
CA TYR A 59 -9.32 8.27 -4.46
C TYR A 59 -9.82 9.62 -3.97
N LEU A 60 -9.11 10.71 -4.27
CA LEU A 60 -9.50 12.06 -3.87
C LEU A 60 -10.82 12.50 -4.52
N ARG A 61 -11.09 12.06 -5.75
CA ARG A 61 -12.35 12.31 -6.44
C ARG A 61 -13.58 11.74 -5.72
N LEU A 62 -13.42 10.67 -4.92
CA LEU A 62 -14.51 10.11 -4.12
C LEU A 62 -15.05 11.11 -3.10
N TYR A 63 -14.22 12.09 -2.69
CA TYR A 63 -14.53 13.12 -1.70
C TYR A 63 -14.66 14.50 -2.32
N GLY A 64 -14.75 14.59 -3.66
CA GLY A 64 -14.83 15.88 -4.37
C GLY A 64 -13.55 16.71 -4.31
N MET A 65 -12.44 16.14 -3.85
CA MET A 65 -11.14 16.82 -3.82
C MET A 65 -10.56 16.83 -5.24
N VAL A 66 -10.35 18.02 -5.77
CA VAL A 66 -9.75 18.25 -7.09
C VAL A 66 -8.23 18.35 -6.97
N PRO A 67 -7.48 18.25 -8.11
CA PRO A 67 -6.03 18.42 -8.10
C PRO A 67 -5.63 19.66 -7.30
N ALA A 68 -4.65 19.48 -6.41
CA ALA A 68 -4.16 20.53 -5.53
C ALA A 68 -3.13 21.41 -6.25
N THR A 69 -3.08 22.68 -5.84
CA THR A 69 -1.96 23.58 -6.10
C THR A 69 -1.51 24.18 -4.78
N THR A 70 -0.28 24.69 -4.70
CA THR A 70 0.20 25.35 -3.48
C THR A 70 -0.67 26.54 -3.09
N SER A 71 -1.25 27.23 -4.07
CA SER A 71 -2.11 28.38 -3.86
C SER A 71 -3.54 28.04 -3.45
N SER A 72 -4.01 26.81 -3.69
CA SER A 72 -5.38 26.41 -3.30
C SER A 72 -5.60 24.91 -3.44
N PHE A 73 -6.03 24.26 -2.37
CA PHE A 73 -6.45 22.86 -2.41
C PHE A 73 -7.53 22.56 -1.35
N LEU A 74 -8.13 21.40 -1.41
CA LEU A 74 -9.14 20.96 -0.46
C LEU A 74 -8.53 19.93 0.50
N VAL A 75 -8.91 20.06 1.77
CA VAL A 75 -8.64 19.05 2.81
C VAL A 75 -9.97 18.65 3.45
N CYS A 76 -10.06 17.39 3.88
CA CYS A 76 -11.18 16.95 4.71
C CYS A 76 -11.11 17.69 6.05
N SER A 77 -12.22 18.24 6.49
CA SER A 77 -12.33 18.98 7.76
C SER A 77 -13.27 18.30 8.76
N ARG A 78 -13.72 17.07 8.43
CA ARG A 78 -14.56 16.23 9.28
C ARG A 78 -14.35 14.74 8.95
N GLY A 79 -14.61 13.86 9.92
CA GLY A 79 -14.49 12.43 9.77
C GLY A 79 -15.30 11.86 8.59
N GLY A 80 -14.82 10.78 8.00
CA GLY A 80 -15.35 10.21 6.76
C GLY A 80 -15.17 11.12 5.54
N CYS A 81 -14.43 12.22 5.69
CA CYS A 81 -14.34 13.29 4.69
C CYS A 81 -15.72 13.82 4.25
N THR A 82 -16.66 13.93 5.20
CA THR A 82 -18.03 14.41 4.95
C THR A 82 -18.10 15.90 4.71
N GLU A 83 -17.07 16.65 5.10
CA GLU A 83 -16.86 18.05 4.77
C GLU A 83 -15.44 18.28 4.31
N THR A 84 -15.27 19.24 3.41
CA THR A 84 -13.97 19.71 2.94
C THR A 84 -13.85 21.22 3.18
N SER A 85 -12.64 21.65 3.49
CA SER A 85 -12.27 23.05 3.61
C SER A 85 -11.24 23.41 2.56
N ARG A 86 -11.39 24.61 1.97
CA ARG A 86 -10.38 25.14 1.05
C ARG A 86 -9.28 25.82 1.85
N VAL A 87 -8.05 25.43 1.57
CA VAL A 87 -6.84 25.90 2.26
C VAL A 87 -5.79 26.33 1.24
N MET A 88 -4.78 27.06 1.70
CA MET A 88 -3.67 27.51 0.88
C MET A 88 -2.35 27.50 1.68
N LEU A 89 -1.25 27.35 0.97
CA LEU A 89 0.09 27.58 1.48
C LEU A 89 0.61 28.89 0.86
N ASN A 90 1.00 29.83 1.70
CA ASN A 90 1.64 31.04 1.21
C ASN A 90 3.11 30.77 0.82
N ALA A 91 3.77 31.72 0.17
CA ALA A 91 5.14 31.54 -0.29
C ALA A 91 6.14 31.23 0.84
N SER A 92 5.92 31.78 2.05
CA SER A 92 6.77 31.51 3.22
C SER A 92 6.57 30.06 3.73
N ASP A 93 5.32 29.59 3.81
CA ASP A 93 5.00 28.22 4.21
C ASP A 93 5.61 27.25 3.23
N TRP A 94 5.42 27.50 1.94
CA TRP A 94 5.96 26.66 0.88
C TRP A 94 7.51 26.61 0.90
N SER A 95 8.16 27.75 1.10
CA SER A 95 9.63 27.79 1.22
C SER A 95 10.16 26.93 2.36
N LYS A 96 9.47 26.92 3.51
CA LYS A 96 9.84 26.05 4.64
C LYS A 96 9.66 24.57 4.30
N ILE A 97 8.54 24.23 3.66
CA ILE A 97 8.23 22.86 3.24
C ILE A 97 9.26 22.36 2.23
N ALA A 98 9.54 23.13 1.17
CA ALA A 98 10.54 22.80 0.18
C ALA A 98 11.95 22.69 0.78
N GLY A 99 12.26 23.53 1.77
CA GLY A 99 13.52 23.48 2.51
C GLY A 99 13.78 22.17 3.26
N VAL A 100 12.72 21.41 3.59
CA VAL A 100 12.87 20.08 4.24
C VAL A 100 13.60 19.09 3.33
N PHE A 101 13.50 19.26 2.00
CA PHE A 101 14.12 18.41 0.99
C PHE A 101 15.56 18.84 0.66
N GLN A 102 16.17 19.66 1.52
CA GLN A 102 17.57 20.05 1.44
C GLN A 102 18.34 19.59 2.70
N PRO A 103 19.52 18.94 2.54
CA PRO A 103 20.07 18.50 1.26
C PRO A 103 19.20 17.43 0.60
N ILE A 104 19.41 17.24 -0.72
CA ILE A 104 18.69 16.20 -1.47
C ILE A 104 18.98 14.84 -0.85
N ALA A 105 17.95 14.02 -0.65
CA ALA A 105 18.07 12.67 -0.11
C ALA A 105 18.95 11.77 -1.01
N ASN A 106 19.84 11.01 -0.40
CA ASN A 106 20.72 10.06 -1.10
C ASN A 106 20.02 8.73 -1.38
N ASP A 107 19.04 8.37 -0.56
CA ASP A 107 18.31 7.12 -0.66
C ASP A 107 16.83 7.27 -0.24
N GLY A 108 16.04 6.22 -0.47
CA GLY A 108 14.61 6.22 -0.15
C GLY A 108 14.32 6.38 1.35
N SER A 109 15.22 5.95 2.23
CA SER A 109 15.02 6.10 3.68
C SER A 109 15.12 7.57 4.10
N GLU A 110 16.12 8.29 3.58
CA GLU A 110 16.26 9.72 3.82
C GLU A 110 15.07 10.51 3.25
N GLU A 111 14.62 10.18 2.02
CA GLU A 111 13.44 10.86 1.45
C GLU A 111 12.18 10.60 2.27
N ARG A 112 11.98 9.39 2.82
CA ARG A 112 10.85 9.11 3.72
C ARG A 112 10.88 9.97 4.98
N LEU A 113 12.05 10.24 5.55
CA LEU A 113 12.18 11.17 6.69
C LEU A 113 11.84 12.61 6.30
N GLN A 114 12.23 13.04 5.09
CA GLN A 114 11.85 14.36 4.55
C GLN A 114 10.35 14.43 4.31
N VAL A 115 9.75 13.41 3.71
CA VAL A 115 8.30 13.29 3.51
C VAL A 115 7.55 13.41 4.84
N ALA A 116 7.96 12.69 5.88
CA ALA A 116 7.31 12.77 7.19
C ALA A 116 7.34 14.19 7.78
N ARG A 117 8.45 14.89 7.64
CA ARG A 117 8.59 16.28 8.10
C ARG A 117 7.73 17.23 7.27
N ALA A 118 7.71 17.06 5.94
CA ALA A 118 6.97 17.92 5.03
C ALA A 118 5.45 17.77 5.25
N VAL A 119 4.95 16.53 5.40
CA VAL A 119 3.53 16.28 5.71
C VAL A 119 3.15 16.96 7.02
N ALA A 120 3.94 16.81 8.08
CA ALA A 120 3.70 17.48 9.37
C ALA A 120 3.63 19.01 9.25
N LEU A 121 4.55 19.62 8.47
CA LEU A 121 4.54 21.07 8.24
C LEU A 121 3.32 21.53 7.45
N ILE A 122 2.94 20.82 6.39
CA ILE A 122 1.74 21.13 5.62
C ILE A 122 0.52 21.03 6.53
N GLU A 123 0.40 19.93 7.26
CA GLU A 123 -0.72 19.67 8.14
C GLU A 123 -0.86 20.77 9.22
N SER A 124 0.26 21.19 9.85
CA SER A 124 0.22 22.26 10.86
C SER A 124 -0.33 23.58 10.33
N VAL A 125 -0.08 23.90 9.05
CA VAL A 125 -0.59 25.13 8.41
C VAL A 125 -2.06 24.96 8.02
N VAL A 126 -2.41 23.83 7.39
CA VAL A 126 -3.75 23.66 6.82
C VAL A 126 -4.79 23.30 7.87
N SER A 127 -4.44 22.61 8.94
CA SER A 127 -5.35 22.25 10.02
C SER A 127 -5.88 23.48 10.76
N ALA A 128 -5.04 24.49 10.95
CA ALA A 128 -5.45 25.78 11.50
C ALA A 128 -6.51 26.48 10.61
N GLN A 129 -6.33 26.42 9.29
CA GLN A 129 -7.29 27.00 8.34
C GLN A 129 -8.57 26.17 8.23
N ALA A 130 -8.48 24.84 8.32
CA ALA A 130 -9.62 23.92 8.24
C ALA A 130 -10.39 23.80 9.57
N GLY A 131 -9.84 24.31 10.68
CA GLY A 131 -10.40 24.18 12.03
C GLY A 131 -10.25 22.77 12.59
N THR A 132 -9.20 22.05 12.20
CA THR A 132 -8.87 20.68 12.66
C THR A 132 -7.55 20.62 13.45
N ALA A 133 -7.06 21.78 13.92
CA ALA A 133 -5.79 21.85 14.65
C ALA A 133 -5.81 21.08 15.99
N ASP A 134 -6.99 20.89 16.57
CA ASP A 134 -7.20 20.14 17.83
C ASP A 134 -7.57 18.67 17.57
N ASP A 135 -7.28 18.15 16.38
CA ASP A 135 -7.54 16.76 16.06
C ASP A 135 -6.72 15.81 16.95
N GLN A 136 -7.44 14.82 17.50
CA GLN A 136 -6.88 13.90 18.48
C GLN A 136 -6.39 12.60 17.83
N PRO A 137 -5.27 12.05 18.31
CA PRO A 137 -4.75 10.78 17.79
C PRO A 137 -5.80 9.67 17.83
N GLN A 138 -5.87 8.89 16.77
CA GLN A 138 -6.70 7.69 16.67
C GLN A 138 -8.19 7.91 16.93
N TYR A 139 -8.73 9.09 16.58
CA TYR A 139 -10.11 9.43 16.85
C TYR A 139 -11.09 8.50 16.10
N LYS A 140 -11.98 7.84 16.85
CA LYS A 140 -12.94 6.85 16.33
C LYS A 140 -14.39 7.35 16.29
N GLY A 141 -14.60 8.61 16.64
CA GLY A 141 -15.94 9.23 16.72
C GLY A 141 -16.37 9.97 15.45
N ALA A 142 -15.91 9.55 14.29
CA ALA A 142 -16.03 10.22 12.99
C ALA A 142 -17.45 10.73 12.61
N PHE A 143 -18.48 10.04 13.04
CA PHE A 143 -19.88 10.37 12.72
C PHE A 143 -20.52 11.41 13.65
N ARG A 144 -19.78 11.91 14.63
CA ARG A 144 -20.24 13.01 15.48
C ARG A 144 -19.97 14.34 14.81
N ASN A 145 -20.78 15.36 15.10
CA ASN A 145 -20.63 16.69 14.55
C ASN A 145 -19.41 17.42 15.18
N THR A 146 -18.22 16.90 14.92
CA THR A 146 -16.93 17.41 15.43
C THR A 146 -15.97 17.59 14.25
N ARG A 147 -14.97 18.47 14.41
CA ARG A 147 -13.88 18.65 13.45
C ARG A 147 -12.71 17.68 13.70
N GLN A 148 -13.01 16.52 14.26
CA GLN A 148 -12.05 15.44 14.41
C GLN A 148 -11.99 14.62 13.12
N LEU A 149 -10.79 14.20 12.75
CA LEU A 149 -10.53 13.40 11.55
C LEU A 149 -10.46 11.91 11.91
N ASP A 150 -11.03 11.09 11.07
CA ASP A 150 -10.84 9.64 11.14
C ASP A 150 -9.81 9.19 10.10
N CYS A 151 -9.50 7.90 10.08
CA CYS A 151 -8.52 7.36 9.14
C CYS A 151 -8.89 7.57 7.66
N VAL A 152 -10.17 7.79 7.32
CA VAL A 152 -10.60 8.10 5.96
C VAL A 152 -10.19 9.52 5.59
N ALA A 153 -10.52 10.48 6.46
CA ALA A 153 -10.17 11.89 6.28
C ALA A 153 -8.65 12.09 6.29
N GLU A 154 -7.94 11.45 7.24
CA GLU A 154 -6.48 11.50 7.34
C GLU A 154 -5.80 10.94 6.09
N SER A 155 -6.23 9.77 5.61
CA SER A 155 -5.62 9.18 4.41
C SER A 155 -5.87 10.03 3.15
N ALA A 156 -7.02 10.70 3.06
CA ALA A 156 -7.31 11.61 1.95
C ALA A 156 -6.45 12.86 2.02
N ASN A 157 -6.35 13.49 3.20
CA ASN A 157 -5.52 14.68 3.42
C ASN A 157 -4.05 14.38 3.14
N THR A 158 -3.51 13.32 3.72
CA THR A 158 -2.12 12.90 3.49
C THR A 158 -1.87 12.60 2.01
N THR A 159 -2.82 11.93 1.31
CA THR A 159 -2.69 11.68 -0.13
C THR A 159 -2.64 12.98 -0.93
N ALA A 160 -3.48 13.96 -0.60
CA ALA A 160 -3.49 15.28 -1.26
C ALA A 160 -2.15 16.03 -1.03
N MET A 161 -1.63 16.00 0.20
CA MET A 161 -0.34 16.62 0.54
C MET A 161 0.81 15.96 -0.21
N LEU A 162 0.85 14.64 -0.28
CA LEU A 162 1.86 13.89 -1.03
C LEU A 162 1.81 14.22 -2.52
N MET A 163 0.61 14.31 -3.10
CA MET A 163 0.45 14.70 -4.51
C MET A 163 0.98 16.10 -4.76
N LEU A 164 0.70 17.05 -3.85
CA LEU A 164 1.26 18.39 -3.94
C LEU A 164 2.79 18.37 -3.94
N LEU A 165 3.43 17.58 -3.05
CA LEU A 165 4.87 17.43 -3.01
C LEU A 165 5.43 16.80 -4.31
N GLN A 166 4.73 15.84 -4.89
CA GLN A 166 5.12 15.21 -6.15
C GLN A 166 5.00 16.17 -7.32
N ASP A 167 3.89 16.92 -7.42
CA ASP A 167 3.63 17.85 -8.52
C ASP A 167 4.64 19.02 -8.55
N GLU A 168 5.14 19.39 -7.37
CA GLU A 168 6.23 20.38 -7.23
C GLU A 168 7.64 19.78 -7.37
N GLY A 169 7.74 18.49 -7.73
CA GLY A 169 9.02 17.83 -8.01
C GLY A 169 9.90 17.55 -6.80
N LEU A 170 9.32 17.58 -5.58
CA LEU A 170 10.06 17.34 -4.33
C LEU A 170 10.24 15.85 -4.04
N LEU A 171 9.32 15.00 -4.49
CA LEU A 171 9.46 13.54 -4.41
C LEU A 171 10.25 13.03 -5.62
N ARG A 172 11.44 12.52 -5.38
CA ARG A 172 12.38 12.07 -6.44
C ARG A 172 12.58 10.56 -6.45
N LEU A 173 12.52 9.93 -5.29
CA LEU A 173 12.79 8.51 -5.08
C LEU A 173 11.51 7.72 -4.83
N HIS A 174 10.38 8.40 -4.58
CA HIS A 174 9.08 7.77 -4.37
C HIS A 174 8.04 8.29 -5.35
N ALA A 175 7.09 7.42 -5.69
CA ALA A 175 5.88 7.76 -6.43
C ALA A 175 4.65 7.44 -5.57
N ILE A 176 3.62 8.29 -5.65
CA ILE A 176 2.40 8.10 -4.89
C ILE A 176 1.58 6.96 -5.50
N ARG A 177 0.93 6.18 -4.65
CA ARG A 177 0.03 5.09 -5.05
C ARG A 177 -1.36 5.28 -4.47
N TYR A 178 -2.32 4.56 -5.06
CA TYR A 178 -3.68 4.54 -4.54
C TYR A 178 -3.66 4.11 -3.06
N PRO A 179 -4.34 4.84 -2.15
CA PRO A 179 -4.43 4.51 -0.73
C PRO A 179 -4.84 3.07 -0.47
N ARG A 180 -4.45 2.54 0.67
CA ARG A 180 -4.76 1.16 1.04
C ARG A 180 -5.68 1.12 2.25
N HIS A 181 -6.50 0.10 2.23
CA HIS A 181 -7.42 -0.25 3.30
C HIS A 181 -7.04 -1.62 3.89
N ARG A 182 -7.14 -1.75 5.20
CA ARG A 182 -7.16 -3.03 5.91
C ARG A 182 -8.43 -3.10 6.77
N GLY A 183 -8.90 -4.29 7.13
CA GLY A 183 -10.14 -4.35 7.88
C GLY A 183 -10.53 -5.72 8.38
N PHE A 184 -11.82 -5.92 8.58
CA PHE A 184 -12.40 -7.10 9.23
C PHE A 184 -12.03 -8.45 8.60
N ILE A 185 -11.80 -8.50 7.27
CA ILE A 185 -11.39 -9.74 6.60
C ILE A 185 -10.07 -10.28 7.18
N GLN A 186 -9.17 -9.38 7.60
CA GLN A 186 -7.92 -9.72 8.26
C GLN A 186 -8.06 -9.85 9.80
N GLY A 187 -9.27 -9.77 10.35
CA GLY A 187 -9.48 -9.73 11.79
C GLY A 187 -9.00 -8.43 12.45
N LEU A 188 -8.79 -7.37 11.68
CA LEU A 188 -8.27 -6.09 12.14
C LEU A 188 -9.37 -5.03 12.17
N PHE A 189 -9.17 -3.99 12.98
CA PHE A 189 -10.01 -2.80 12.92
C PHE A 189 -9.86 -2.12 11.56
N PRO A 190 -10.98 -1.72 10.89
CA PRO A 190 -10.92 -1.04 9.59
C PRO A 190 -10.07 0.23 9.67
N HIS A 191 -9.14 0.36 8.72
CA HIS A 191 -8.21 1.48 8.70
C HIS A 191 -7.74 1.79 7.28
N ASN A 192 -7.51 3.07 6.99
CA ASN A 192 -7.02 3.57 5.70
C ASN A 192 -5.68 4.29 5.90
N THR A 193 -4.85 4.28 4.86
CA THR A 193 -3.58 5.01 4.84
C THR A 193 -3.23 5.46 3.43
N ALA A 194 -2.54 6.58 3.31
CA ALA A 194 -1.87 6.98 2.08
C ALA A 194 -0.69 6.02 1.79
N VAL A 195 -0.25 5.94 0.53
CA VAL A 195 0.81 5.02 0.11
C VAL A 195 1.78 5.68 -0.83
N ILE A 196 3.07 5.52 -0.54
CA ILE A 196 4.18 5.82 -1.45
C ILE A 196 4.88 4.53 -1.85
N GLN A 197 5.52 4.55 -3.04
CA GLN A 197 6.31 3.43 -3.54
C GLN A 197 7.70 3.93 -3.92
N GLU A 198 8.72 3.32 -3.36
CA GLU A 198 10.10 3.56 -3.76
C GLU A 198 10.32 3.10 -5.21
N ILE A 199 10.85 3.99 -6.04
CA ILE A 199 10.96 3.77 -7.50
C ILE A 199 11.99 2.68 -7.81
N SER A 200 13.10 2.67 -7.08
CA SER A 200 14.22 1.77 -7.33
C SER A 200 13.93 0.32 -6.97
N SER A 201 13.30 0.08 -5.81
CA SER A 201 13.01 -1.26 -5.28
C SER A 201 11.61 -1.76 -5.63
N GLY A 202 10.67 -0.83 -5.86
CA GLY A 202 9.25 -1.14 -5.97
C GLY A 202 8.55 -1.36 -4.62
N ASP A 203 9.27 -1.23 -3.50
CA ASP A 203 8.72 -1.38 -2.17
C ASP A 203 7.71 -0.29 -1.86
N ARG A 204 6.66 -0.66 -1.14
CA ARG A 204 5.59 0.26 -0.77
C ARG A 204 5.59 0.53 0.72
N TYR A 205 5.25 1.76 1.06
CA TYR A 205 5.17 2.24 2.43
C TYR A 205 3.83 2.92 2.68
N ALA A 206 3.23 2.61 3.82
CA ALA A 206 2.11 3.36 4.36
C ALA A 206 2.63 4.70 4.89
N VAL A 207 1.87 5.77 4.67
CA VAL A 207 2.09 7.10 5.28
C VAL A 207 0.85 7.41 6.08
N ASP A 208 0.91 7.23 7.39
CA ASP A 208 -0.25 7.14 8.27
C ASP A 208 -0.22 8.22 9.36
N SER A 209 -0.98 9.31 9.16
CA SER A 209 -1.10 10.42 10.11
C SER A 209 -2.05 10.12 11.26
N PHE A 210 -2.98 9.17 11.11
CA PHE A 210 -4.06 8.89 12.07
C PHE A 210 -3.60 8.57 13.49
N TYR A 211 -2.37 8.11 13.67
CA TYR A 211 -1.85 7.74 14.99
C TYR A 211 -1.41 8.92 15.84
N HIS A 212 -1.26 10.09 15.26
CA HIS A 212 -0.70 11.27 15.90
C HIS A 212 -1.67 12.44 15.88
N ALA A 213 -1.41 13.42 16.75
CA ALA A 213 -2.13 14.68 16.73
C ALA A 213 -1.77 15.49 15.47
N SER A 214 -2.67 16.38 15.05
CA SER A 214 -2.47 17.26 13.89
C SER A 214 -1.11 17.97 13.92
N GLY A 215 -0.41 17.97 12.79
CA GLY A 215 0.92 18.58 12.63
C GLY A 215 2.09 17.75 13.16
N MET A 216 1.83 16.55 13.66
CA MET A 216 2.88 15.59 14.02
C MET A 216 3.31 14.77 12.81
N ARG A 217 4.51 14.19 12.87
CA ARG A 217 4.99 13.36 11.77
C ARG A 217 4.17 12.09 11.63
N PRO A 218 3.73 11.74 10.41
CA PRO A 218 3.07 10.46 10.17
C PRO A 218 4.02 9.29 10.39
N GLU A 219 3.45 8.13 10.69
CA GLU A 219 4.17 6.86 10.61
C GLU A 219 4.45 6.51 9.15
N ILE A 220 5.71 6.20 8.81
CA ILE A 220 6.07 5.68 7.49
C ILE A 220 6.69 4.30 7.66
N VAL A 221 5.91 3.27 7.36
CA VAL A 221 6.29 1.87 7.59
C VAL A 221 6.07 1.01 6.34
N PRO A 222 6.80 -0.10 6.17
CA PRO A 222 6.55 -1.03 5.07
C PRO A 222 5.08 -1.42 5.00
N LEU A 223 4.49 -1.32 3.80
CA LEU A 223 3.05 -1.55 3.61
C LEU A 223 2.60 -2.93 4.07
N GLN A 224 3.44 -3.96 3.93
CA GLN A 224 3.11 -5.31 4.39
C GLN A 224 3.02 -5.37 5.92
N GLN A 225 3.92 -4.69 6.63
CA GLN A 225 3.86 -4.56 8.10
C GLN A 225 2.58 -3.82 8.51
N TRP A 226 2.25 -2.73 7.82
CA TRP A 226 1.00 -1.99 8.08
C TRP A 226 -0.22 -2.88 7.86
N LEU A 227 -0.29 -3.62 6.74
CA LEU A 227 -1.40 -4.55 6.43
C LEU A 227 -1.51 -5.69 7.45
N ALA A 228 -0.40 -6.10 8.07
CA ALA A 228 -0.37 -7.10 9.14
C ALA A 228 -0.86 -6.57 10.50
N GLY A 229 -1.26 -5.30 10.59
CA GLY A 229 -1.84 -4.74 11.81
C GLY A 229 -0.90 -3.83 12.61
N PHE A 230 0.12 -3.26 11.97
CA PHE A 230 1.02 -2.30 12.62
C PHE A 230 0.25 -1.27 13.45
N ARG A 231 0.78 -0.98 14.62
CA ARG A 231 0.45 0.15 15.49
C ARG A 231 1.78 0.68 16.07
N PRO A 232 1.97 1.98 16.17
CA PRO A 232 3.14 2.51 16.85
C PRO A 232 3.10 2.10 18.33
N ASP A 233 4.27 1.93 18.92
CA ASP A 233 4.39 1.77 20.38
C ASP A 233 3.89 3.05 21.05
N SER A 234 3.04 2.91 22.05
CA SER A 234 2.43 4.01 22.81
C SER A 234 3.40 4.60 23.82
#